data_aecb17d009f15f466d5173ef73d1e967
#
_entry.id   aecb17d009f15f466d5173ef73d1e967
#
_cell.length_a   1.000
_cell.length_b   1.000
_cell.length_c   1.000
_cell.angle_alpha   90.00
_cell.angle_beta   90.00
_cell.angle_gamma   90.00
#
_symmetry.space_group_name_H-M   'P 1'
#
loop_
_entity.id
_entity.type
_entity.pdbx_description
1 polymer ?
#
loop_
_entity_poly.entity_id
_entity_poly.type
_entity_poly.pdbx_seq_one_letter_code
_entity_poly.pdbx_strand_id
1 'polypeptide(L)'
;MKIINLVFFSFCLIVVKAQNKTEIYINKYSNIAVEEMNKYNIPASITLAQGILESGAGESRLAKNGNNHFGIKCHNNWNGPTIIEDDDKKGECFRKYNDATDSYRDHSLFLTEKGRYSFLFKYKRSEYKKWAKGLKKAGYATNPEYSKLLINIIEKNKLYRFDNKIKKAKQLYFAHTYGLPYVTGLGAYYFNIKSIYYIESNTSFVFSEANIGYNYNIYKRINIGSNSGIIYQPTVHESLVPQLSTELSYKKNTILVRVGVQFPLYEMEYMQIPYFKLTYLID
;
A
#
# COMPACT_ATOMS: atom_id res chain seq x y z
N MET A 1 -38.95 -60.58 10.16
CA MET A 1 -38.72 -59.56 9.13
C MET A 1 -37.73 -58.55 9.66
N LYS A 2 -36.43 -58.66 9.28
CA LYS A 2 -35.38 -57.76 9.73
C LYS A 2 -35.14 -56.69 8.64
N ILE A 3 -35.39 -55.43 8.98
CA ILE A 3 -35.14 -54.28 8.11
C ILE A 3 -33.67 -53.91 8.28
N ILE A 4 -32.89 -54.09 7.22
CA ILE A 4 -31.47 -53.64 7.14
C ILE A 4 -31.50 -52.21 6.70
N ASN A 5 -31.13 -51.27 7.59
CA ASN A 5 -30.90 -49.88 7.24
C ASN A 5 -29.52 -49.75 6.59
N LEU A 6 -29.50 -49.49 5.29
CA LEU A 6 -28.30 -49.20 4.51
C LEU A 6 -27.98 -47.69 4.67
N VAL A 7 -26.97 -47.37 5.49
CA VAL A 7 -26.46 -46.00 5.62
C VAL A 7 -25.48 -45.74 4.46
N PHE A 8 -25.93 -44.92 3.50
CA PHE A 8 -25.06 -44.41 2.41
C PHE A 8 -24.15 -43.35 2.97
N PHE A 9 -22.87 -43.67 3.18
CA PHE A 9 -21.82 -42.73 3.54
C PHE A 9 -21.31 -42.06 2.24
N SER A 10 -21.83 -40.87 1.93
CA SER A 10 -21.35 -40.07 0.80
C SER A 10 -19.98 -39.50 1.15
N PHE A 11 -18.92 -40.09 0.59
CA PHE A 11 -17.54 -39.64 0.74
C PHE A 11 -17.32 -38.46 -0.23
N CYS A 12 -17.46 -37.24 0.29
CA CYS A 12 -17.17 -36.01 -0.48
C CYS A 12 -15.64 -35.91 -0.62
N LEU A 13 -15.10 -36.32 -1.77
CA LEU A 13 -13.70 -36.15 -2.13
C LEU A 13 -13.42 -34.66 -2.31
N ILE A 14 -12.89 -34.02 -1.27
CA ILE A 14 -12.32 -32.67 -1.36
C ILE A 14 -11.01 -32.79 -2.16
N VAL A 15 -11.04 -32.48 -3.45
CA VAL A 15 -9.84 -32.37 -4.26
C VAL A 15 -9.10 -31.09 -3.83
N VAL A 16 -8.16 -31.21 -2.89
CA VAL A 16 -7.24 -30.15 -2.55
C VAL A 16 -6.26 -29.97 -3.72
N LYS A 17 -6.57 -28.98 -4.58
CA LYS A 17 -5.66 -28.61 -5.65
C LYS A 17 -4.44 -27.95 -5.06
N ALA A 18 -3.28 -28.61 -5.13
CA ALA A 18 -2.00 -28.02 -4.70
C ALA A 18 -1.78 -26.70 -5.48
N GLN A 19 -1.73 -25.60 -4.76
CA GLN A 19 -1.58 -24.27 -5.33
C GLN A 19 -0.15 -24.11 -5.88
N ASN A 20 0.01 -23.74 -7.14
CA ASN A 20 1.31 -23.53 -7.78
C ASN A 20 1.99 -22.29 -7.13
N LYS A 21 3.32 -22.35 -6.91
CA LYS A 21 4.13 -21.24 -6.35
C LYS A 21 3.85 -19.90 -7.06
N THR A 22 3.70 -19.92 -8.36
CA THR A 22 3.37 -18.74 -9.16
C THR A 22 1.98 -18.18 -8.79
N GLU A 23 1.00 -19.03 -8.56
CA GLU A 23 -0.35 -18.61 -8.16
C GLU A 23 -0.35 -17.99 -6.75
N ILE A 24 0.40 -18.58 -5.82
CA ILE A 24 0.61 -18.03 -4.47
C ILE A 24 1.24 -16.64 -4.57
N TYR A 25 2.29 -16.50 -5.39
CA TYR A 25 2.95 -15.22 -5.64
C TYR A 25 1.98 -14.16 -6.19
N ILE A 26 1.20 -14.51 -7.20
CA ILE A 26 0.22 -13.61 -7.80
C ILE A 26 -0.81 -13.15 -6.77
N ASN A 27 -1.37 -14.09 -6.01
CA ASN A 27 -2.37 -13.78 -4.98
C ASN A 27 -1.81 -12.85 -3.91
N LYS A 28 -0.56 -13.03 -3.51
CA LYS A 28 0.11 -12.21 -2.49
C LYS A 28 0.45 -10.80 -2.97
N TYR A 29 0.90 -10.65 -4.23
CA TYR A 29 1.52 -9.42 -4.70
C TYR A 29 0.71 -8.65 -5.76
N SER A 30 -0.38 -9.21 -6.29
CA SER A 30 -1.16 -8.53 -7.33
C SER A 30 -1.72 -7.18 -6.90
N ASN A 31 -2.11 -7.04 -5.64
CA ASN A 31 -2.61 -5.77 -5.12
C ASN A 31 -1.53 -4.69 -5.13
N ILE A 32 -0.30 -5.03 -4.73
CA ILE A 32 0.84 -4.11 -4.75
C ILE A 32 1.15 -3.69 -6.19
N ALA A 33 1.19 -4.66 -7.12
CA ALA A 33 1.43 -4.35 -8.54
C ALA A 33 0.38 -3.43 -9.15
N VAL A 34 -0.91 -3.60 -8.78
CA VAL A 34 -2.01 -2.71 -9.21
C VAL A 34 -1.88 -1.31 -8.57
N GLU A 35 -1.46 -1.21 -7.32
CA GLU A 35 -1.20 0.07 -6.66
C GLU A 35 -0.07 0.84 -7.35
N GLU A 36 1.03 0.16 -7.65
CA GLU A 36 2.16 0.74 -8.37
C GLU A 36 1.78 1.14 -9.81
N MET A 37 1.00 0.31 -10.52
CA MET A 37 0.45 0.66 -11.84
C MET A 37 -0.37 1.94 -11.79
N ASN A 38 -1.24 2.11 -10.80
CA ASN A 38 -2.07 3.29 -10.69
C ASN A 38 -1.26 4.56 -10.38
N LYS A 39 -0.13 4.40 -9.70
CA LYS A 39 0.75 5.50 -9.30
C LYS A 39 1.77 5.89 -10.37
N TYR A 40 2.33 4.89 -11.06
CA TYR A 40 3.46 5.07 -11.98
C TYR A 40 3.16 4.73 -13.44
N ASN A 41 1.94 4.31 -13.75
CA ASN A 41 1.49 3.97 -15.10
C ASN A 41 2.24 2.80 -15.78
N ILE A 42 2.86 1.92 -15.00
CA ILE A 42 3.49 0.68 -15.48
C ILE A 42 2.44 -0.44 -15.41
N PRO A 43 2.20 -1.24 -16.47
CA PRO A 43 1.23 -2.33 -16.41
C PRO A 43 1.47 -3.28 -15.23
N ALA A 44 0.43 -3.59 -14.44
CA ALA A 44 0.55 -4.53 -13.34
C ALA A 44 0.98 -5.92 -13.80
N SER A 45 0.56 -6.33 -14.99
CA SER A 45 0.99 -7.58 -15.63
C SER A 45 2.49 -7.63 -15.88
N ILE A 46 3.10 -6.52 -16.30
CA ILE A 46 4.55 -6.39 -16.49
C ILE A 46 5.26 -6.50 -15.16
N THR A 47 4.86 -5.72 -14.17
CA THR A 47 5.47 -5.74 -12.83
C THR A 47 5.39 -7.12 -12.18
N LEU A 48 4.22 -7.80 -12.27
CA LEU A 48 4.07 -9.16 -11.75
C LEU A 48 4.92 -10.17 -12.50
N ALA A 49 4.96 -10.09 -13.83
CA ALA A 49 5.76 -11.02 -14.64
C ALA A 49 7.26 -10.88 -14.36
N GLN A 50 7.74 -9.66 -14.21
CA GLN A 50 9.13 -9.40 -13.80
C GLN A 50 9.38 -9.94 -12.39
N GLY A 51 8.53 -9.64 -11.42
CA GLY A 51 8.67 -10.16 -10.07
C GLY A 51 8.68 -11.70 -10.01
N ILE A 52 7.83 -12.38 -10.80
CA ILE A 52 7.83 -13.84 -10.91
C ILE A 52 9.15 -14.35 -11.50
N LEU A 53 9.61 -13.74 -12.60
CA LEU A 53 10.81 -14.16 -13.33
C LEU A 53 12.08 -13.94 -12.49
N GLU A 54 12.27 -12.71 -11.98
CA GLU A 54 13.49 -12.29 -11.30
C GLU A 54 13.63 -12.94 -9.89
N SER A 55 12.51 -13.23 -9.23
CA SER A 55 12.54 -13.83 -7.89
C SER A 55 12.29 -15.34 -7.84
N GLY A 56 12.09 -16.00 -8.99
CA GLY A 56 11.64 -17.39 -9.01
C GLY A 56 10.30 -17.57 -8.30
N ALA A 57 9.33 -16.69 -8.55
CA ALA A 57 8.05 -16.61 -7.85
C ALA A 57 8.19 -16.39 -6.33
N GLY A 58 9.15 -15.56 -5.91
CA GLY A 58 9.41 -15.22 -4.53
C GLY A 58 10.27 -16.22 -3.75
N GLU A 59 10.79 -17.24 -4.42
CA GLU A 59 11.58 -18.30 -3.80
C GLU A 59 13.07 -18.00 -3.70
N SER A 60 13.58 -17.02 -4.46
CA SER A 60 14.99 -16.64 -4.40
C SER A 60 15.41 -16.13 -3.01
N ARG A 61 16.69 -16.27 -2.68
CA ARG A 61 17.24 -15.77 -1.42
C ARG A 61 17.08 -14.26 -1.28
N LEU A 62 17.27 -13.51 -2.38
CA LEU A 62 17.03 -12.07 -2.40
C LEU A 62 15.58 -11.71 -2.06
N ALA A 63 14.60 -12.45 -2.57
CA ALA A 63 13.20 -12.21 -2.26
C ALA A 63 12.85 -12.61 -0.82
N LYS A 64 13.32 -13.78 -0.33
CA LYS A 64 12.99 -14.27 1.02
C LYS A 64 13.67 -13.48 2.13
N ASN A 65 14.96 -13.21 2.00
CA ASN A 65 15.77 -12.63 3.07
C ASN A 65 15.97 -11.13 2.93
N GLY A 66 15.78 -10.60 1.71
CA GLY A 66 15.96 -9.19 1.39
C GLY A 66 14.71 -8.46 0.94
N ASN A 67 13.55 -9.14 0.81
CA ASN A 67 12.35 -8.61 0.18
C ASN A 67 12.62 -7.97 -1.20
N ASN A 68 13.72 -8.36 -1.87
CA ASN A 68 14.13 -7.83 -3.17
C ASN A 68 13.63 -8.74 -4.28
N HIS A 69 12.46 -8.41 -4.81
CA HIS A 69 11.76 -9.21 -5.82
C HIS A 69 12.23 -8.97 -7.25
N PHE A 70 13.09 -7.99 -7.48
CA PHE A 70 13.52 -7.57 -8.82
C PHE A 70 15.03 -7.59 -9.01
N GLY A 71 15.79 -8.10 -8.03
CA GLY A 71 17.24 -8.15 -8.10
C GLY A 71 17.90 -6.77 -8.24
N ILE A 72 17.36 -5.75 -7.56
CA ILE A 72 17.91 -4.40 -7.67
C ILE A 72 19.22 -4.32 -6.87
N LYS A 73 20.32 -4.02 -7.60
CA LYS A 73 21.68 -3.83 -7.04
C LYS A 73 21.79 -2.50 -6.29
N CYS A 74 22.73 -2.40 -5.35
CA CYS A 74 22.90 -1.22 -4.49
C CYS A 74 23.13 0.08 -5.26
N HIS A 75 23.96 0.08 -6.29
CA HIS A 75 24.46 1.29 -6.94
C HIS A 75 25.04 2.32 -5.94
N ASN A 76 25.65 3.39 -6.42
CA ASN A 76 26.39 4.35 -5.60
C ASN A 76 25.51 5.24 -4.69
N ASN A 77 24.21 5.25 -4.92
CA ASN A 77 23.25 6.12 -4.21
C ASN A 77 22.37 5.37 -3.20
N TRP A 78 22.70 4.12 -2.88
CA TRP A 78 21.93 3.34 -1.90
C TRP A 78 22.55 3.45 -0.50
N ASN A 79 21.79 4.00 0.45
CA ASN A 79 22.18 4.14 1.86
C ASN A 79 21.36 3.24 2.80
N GLY A 80 20.55 2.34 2.25
CA GLY A 80 19.72 1.40 3.02
C GLY A 80 20.43 0.09 3.35
N PRO A 81 19.74 -0.83 4.03
CA PRO A 81 20.23 -2.18 4.30
C PRO A 81 20.57 -2.93 3.01
N THR A 82 21.55 -3.85 3.10
CA THR A 82 22.06 -4.60 1.95
C THR A 82 22.06 -6.10 2.20
N ILE A 83 22.13 -6.87 1.12
CA ILE A 83 22.34 -8.31 1.12
C ILE A 83 23.34 -8.65 0.02
N ILE A 84 24.33 -9.48 0.36
CA ILE A 84 25.36 -9.92 -0.59
C ILE A 84 24.92 -11.22 -1.24
N GLU A 85 25.02 -11.27 -2.57
CA GLU A 85 24.68 -12.47 -3.38
C GLU A 85 25.68 -12.57 -4.53
N ASP A 86 25.95 -13.80 -4.96
CA ASP A 86 26.69 -14.08 -6.17
C ASP A 86 25.73 -14.07 -7.36
N ASP A 87 25.99 -13.20 -8.36
CA ASP A 87 25.21 -13.07 -9.59
C ASP A 87 26.16 -13.01 -10.79
N ASP A 88 26.26 -11.90 -11.51
CA ASP A 88 27.23 -11.71 -12.60
C ASP A 88 28.68 -11.77 -12.08
N LYS A 89 28.88 -11.39 -10.82
CA LYS A 89 30.16 -11.43 -10.09
C LYS A 89 29.94 -11.96 -8.69
N LYS A 90 31.03 -12.48 -8.09
CA LYS A 90 31.00 -12.86 -6.66
C LYS A 90 30.85 -11.65 -5.77
N GLY A 91 30.03 -11.77 -4.72
CA GLY A 91 29.91 -10.76 -3.68
C GLY A 91 29.22 -9.49 -4.12
N GLU A 92 28.27 -9.52 -5.06
CA GLU A 92 27.56 -8.31 -5.46
C GLU A 92 26.58 -7.83 -4.40
N CYS A 93 26.47 -6.50 -4.31
CA CYS A 93 25.61 -5.83 -3.36
C CYS A 93 24.20 -5.64 -3.95
N PHE A 94 23.19 -6.16 -3.24
CA PHE A 94 21.78 -5.96 -3.56
C PHE A 94 21.09 -5.20 -2.44
N ARG A 95 20.08 -4.40 -2.83
CA ARG A 95 19.24 -3.66 -1.89
C ARG A 95 18.41 -4.64 -1.05
N LYS A 96 18.31 -4.37 0.25
CA LYS A 96 17.41 -5.08 1.17
C LYS A 96 16.32 -4.12 1.62
N TYR A 97 15.07 -4.59 1.62
CA TYR A 97 13.90 -3.79 1.95
C TYR A 97 13.23 -4.33 3.22
N ASN A 98 12.48 -3.46 3.90
CA ASN A 98 11.72 -3.83 5.08
C ASN A 98 10.51 -4.73 4.71
N ASP A 99 9.89 -4.45 3.56
CA ASP A 99 8.80 -5.25 3.02
C ASP A 99 8.82 -5.27 1.48
N ALA A 100 8.01 -6.14 0.88
CA ALA A 100 7.91 -6.28 -0.56
C ALA A 100 7.36 -5.01 -1.25
N THR A 101 6.54 -4.20 -0.58
CA THR A 101 5.98 -2.96 -1.14
C THR A 101 7.10 -1.98 -1.48
N ASP A 102 8.14 -1.91 -0.65
CA ASP A 102 9.29 -1.04 -0.90
C ASP A 102 10.08 -1.50 -2.13
N SER A 103 10.23 -2.82 -2.33
CA SER A 103 10.86 -3.39 -3.53
C SER A 103 10.07 -3.08 -4.80
N TYR A 104 8.74 -3.25 -4.77
CA TYR A 104 7.85 -2.92 -5.89
C TYR A 104 7.87 -1.43 -6.21
N ARG A 105 7.93 -0.59 -5.17
CA ARG A 105 8.06 0.85 -5.30
C ARG A 105 9.38 1.23 -5.98
N ASP A 106 10.49 0.66 -5.51
CA ASP A 106 11.81 0.94 -6.03
C ASP A 106 11.96 0.50 -7.49
N HIS A 107 11.38 -0.66 -7.84
CA HIS A 107 11.27 -1.10 -9.24
C HIS A 107 10.49 -0.09 -10.10
N SER A 108 9.39 0.45 -9.60
CA SER A 108 8.62 1.45 -10.34
C SER A 108 9.42 2.74 -10.54
N LEU A 109 10.13 3.20 -9.51
CA LEU A 109 11.04 4.36 -9.59
C LEU A 109 12.20 4.09 -10.57
N PHE A 110 12.78 2.89 -10.53
CA PHE A 110 13.85 2.50 -11.45
C PHE A 110 13.42 2.63 -12.92
N LEU A 111 12.19 2.28 -13.26
CA LEU A 111 11.68 2.40 -14.64
C LEU A 111 11.27 3.83 -14.98
N THR A 112 10.77 4.63 -14.02
CA THR A 112 10.31 5.99 -14.29
C THR A 112 11.43 7.02 -14.33
N GLU A 113 12.48 6.83 -13.52
CA GLU A 113 13.56 7.82 -13.37
C GLU A 113 14.69 7.63 -14.40
N LYS A 114 14.89 6.43 -14.91
CA LYS A 114 15.93 6.19 -15.91
C LYS A 114 15.45 6.52 -17.32
N GLY A 115 16.00 7.54 -17.94
CA GLY A 115 15.61 8.06 -19.24
C GLY A 115 15.51 7.01 -20.37
N ARG A 116 16.32 5.94 -20.31
CA ARG A 116 16.29 4.84 -21.30
C ARG A 116 14.95 4.10 -21.37
N TYR A 117 14.10 4.21 -20.33
CA TYR A 117 12.77 3.59 -20.29
C TYR A 117 11.64 4.57 -20.63
N SER A 118 11.92 5.87 -20.78
CA SER A 118 10.89 6.92 -20.96
C SER A 118 9.94 6.66 -22.12
N PHE A 119 10.43 6.07 -23.23
CA PHE A 119 9.59 5.76 -24.39
C PHE A 119 8.52 4.70 -24.13
N LEU A 120 8.67 3.87 -23.08
CA LEU A 120 7.69 2.85 -22.69
C LEU A 120 6.36 3.49 -22.25
N PHE A 121 6.42 4.66 -21.65
CA PHE A 121 5.26 5.38 -21.14
C PHE A 121 4.35 5.99 -22.23
N LYS A 122 4.75 5.87 -23.50
CA LYS A 122 3.89 6.15 -24.66
C LYS A 122 2.90 5.02 -24.94
N TYR A 123 3.16 3.81 -24.44
CA TYR A 123 2.27 2.66 -24.60
C TYR A 123 1.15 2.67 -23.57
N LYS A 124 -0.04 2.19 -23.98
CA LYS A 124 -1.16 1.98 -23.06
C LYS A 124 -0.82 0.84 -22.08
N ARG A 125 -1.43 0.86 -20.89
CA ARG A 125 -1.28 -0.23 -19.90
C ARG A 125 -1.67 -1.59 -20.47
N SER A 126 -2.70 -1.67 -21.32
CA SER A 126 -3.14 -2.89 -21.98
C SER A 126 -2.18 -3.43 -23.04
N GLU A 127 -1.16 -2.65 -23.44
CA GLU A 127 -0.20 -3.03 -24.47
C GLU A 127 1.04 -3.75 -23.89
N TYR A 128 0.84 -4.67 -22.95
CA TYR A 128 1.92 -5.38 -22.25
C TYR A 128 2.93 -6.03 -23.19
N LYS A 129 2.52 -6.48 -24.41
CA LYS A 129 3.45 -7.03 -25.43
C LYS A 129 4.44 -5.98 -25.91
N LYS A 130 4.00 -4.73 -26.11
CA LYS A 130 4.90 -3.61 -26.47
C LYS A 130 5.81 -3.25 -25.32
N TRP A 131 5.28 -3.24 -24.09
CA TRP A 131 6.06 -3.04 -22.88
C TRP A 131 7.17 -4.09 -22.72
N ALA A 132 6.87 -5.38 -22.85
CA ALA A 132 7.83 -6.47 -22.73
C ALA A 132 8.96 -6.36 -23.78
N LYS A 133 8.60 -6.10 -25.05
CA LYS A 133 9.57 -5.87 -26.13
C LYS A 133 10.40 -4.60 -25.88
N GLY A 134 9.77 -3.55 -25.40
CA GLY A 134 10.42 -2.29 -25.08
C GLY A 134 11.41 -2.41 -23.92
N LEU A 135 11.09 -3.15 -22.86
CA LEU A 135 12.01 -3.45 -21.77
C LEU A 135 13.28 -4.15 -22.25
N LYS A 136 13.12 -5.16 -23.13
CA LYS A 136 14.27 -5.82 -23.77
C LYS A 136 15.10 -4.85 -24.62
N LYS A 137 14.43 -4.03 -25.45
CA LYS A 137 15.10 -3.01 -26.27
C LYS A 137 15.87 -1.98 -25.43
N ALA A 138 15.32 -1.61 -24.29
CA ALA A 138 15.95 -0.67 -23.34
C ALA A 138 17.11 -1.31 -22.53
N GLY A 139 17.40 -2.61 -22.72
CA GLY A 139 18.45 -3.31 -21.99
C GLY A 139 18.15 -3.57 -20.53
N TYR A 140 16.89 -3.90 -20.21
CA TYR A 140 16.53 -4.31 -18.84
C TYR A 140 17.22 -5.62 -18.46
N ALA A 141 17.28 -6.58 -19.39
CA ALA A 141 17.98 -7.84 -19.24
C ALA A 141 18.83 -8.18 -20.47
N THR A 142 19.92 -8.92 -20.26
CA THR A 142 20.83 -9.38 -21.31
C THR A 142 20.23 -10.52 -22.14
N ASN A 143 19.41 -11.39 -21.52
CA ASN A 143 18.80 -12.54 -22.17
C ASN A 143 18.00 -12.15 -23.44
N PRO A 144 18.31 -12.69 -24.63
CA PRO A 144 17.61 -12.39 -25.91
C PRO A 144 16.12 -12.75 -25.85
N GLU A 145 15.73 -13.76 -25.09
CA GLU A 145 14.35 -14.25 -24.96
C GLU A 145 13.53 -13.52 -23.90
N TYR A 146 14.10 -12.51 -23.22
CA TYR A 146 13.47 -11.85 -22.08
C TYR A 146 12.03 -11.40 -22.35
N SER A 147 11.79 -10.76 -23.51
CA SER A 147 10.44 -10.32 -23.87
C SER A 147 9.45 -11.47 -24.05
N LYS A 148 9.90 -12.59 -24.63
CA LYS A 148 9.06 -13.79 -24.80
C LYS A 148 8.74 -14.43 -23.44
N LEU A 149 9.73 -14.51 -22.55
CA LEU A 149 9.54 -15.02 -21.18
C LEU A 149 8.48 -14.22 -20.44
N LEU A 150 8.55 -12.89 -20.45
CA LEU A 150 7.54 -12.04 -19.84
C LEU A 150 6.15 -12.26 -20.45
N ILE A 151 6.04 -12.26 -21.78
CA ILE A 151 4.76 -12.46 -22.48
C ILE A 151 4.16 -13.82 -22.10
N ASN A 152 4.96 -14.89 -22.11
CA ASN A 152 4.51 -16.23 -21.74
C ASN A 152 4.01 -16.30 -20.29
N ILE A 153 4.70 -15.66 -19.33
CA ILE A 153 4.27 -15.59 -17.94
C ILE A 153 2.93 -14.85 -17.85
N ILE A 154 2.80 -13.71 -18.56
CA ILE A 154 1.58 -12.90 -18.56
C ILE A 154 0.40 -13.69 -19.14
N GLU A 155 0.58 -14.34 -20.28
CA GLU A 155 -0.49 -15.06 -20.97
C GLU A 155 -0.89 -16.35 -20.22
N LYS A 156 0.09 -17.17 -19.81
CA LYS A 156 -0.14 -18.39 -19.03
C LYS A 156 -0.94 -18.15 -17.75
N ASN A 157 -0.64 -17.05 -17.06
CA ASN A 157 -1.28 -16.72 -15.78
C ASN A 157 -2.39 -15.67 -15.92
N LYS A 158 -2.73 -15.26 -17.15
CA LYS A 158 -3.76 -14.24 -17.44
C LYS A 158 -3.54 -12.94 -16.67
N LEU A 159 -2.27 -12.50 -16.50
CA LEU A 159 -1.93 -11.33 -15.69
C LEU A 159 -2.47 -10.03 -16.29
N TYR A 160 -2.70 -9.95 -17.61
CA TYR A 160 -3.31 -8.80 -18.28
C TYR A 160 -4.67 -8.39 -17.69
N ARG A 161 -5.35 -9.30 -16.96
CA ARG A 161 -6.60 -8.99 -16.22
C ARG A 161 -6.41 -7.93 -15.15
N PHE A 162 -5.18 -7.70 -14.69
CA PHE A 162 -4.86 -6.70 -13.68
C PHE A 162 -4.63 -5.31 -14.27
N ASP A 163 -4.32 -5.19 -15.57
CA ASP A 163 -3.95 -3.92 -16.21
C ASP A 163 -5.10 -2.93 -16.32
N ASN A 164 -6.35 -3.43 -16.31
CA ASN A 164 -7.56 -2.62 -16.30
C ASN A 164 -8.16 -2.45 -14.90
N LYS A 165 -7.54 -3.03 -13.88
CA LYS A 165 -7.99 -2.84 -12.50
C LYS A 165 -7.55 -1.47 -12.03
N ILE A 166 -8.46 -0.51 -12.11
CA ILE A 166 -8.42 0.62 -11.20
C ILE A 166 -8.74 0.00 -9.83
N LYS A 167 -7.75 -0.10 -8.94
CA LYS A 167 -8.08 -0.34 -7.54
C LYS A 167 -8.89 0.89 -7.12
N LYS A 168 -10.21 0.77 -7.08
CA LYS A 168 -10.98 1.57 -6.14
C LYS A 168 -10.47 1.11 -4.78
N ALA A 169 -9.43 1.77 -4.28
CA ALA A 169 -9.09 1.64 -2.87
C ALA A 169 -10.41 1.80 -2.13
N LYS A 170 -10.68 0.98 -1.14
CA LYS A 170 -11.79 1.24 -0.24
C LYS A 170 -11.59 2.68 0.21
N GLN A 171 -12.51 3.55 -0.21
CA GLN A 171 -12.33 4.99 -0.02
C GLN A 171 -12.89 5.41 1.33
N LEU A 172 -13.86 4.66 1.85
CA LEU A 172 -14.53 4.96 3.09
C LEU A 172 -14.19 3.89 4.14
N TYR A 173 -13.72 4.34 5.29
CA TYR A 173 -13.47 3.54 6.48
C TYR A 173 -14.22 4.11 7.66
N PHE A 174 -14.79 3.27 8.49
CA PHE A 174 -15.10 3.63 9.86
C PHE A 174 -13.83 3.55 10.68
N ALA A 175 -13.76 4.28 11.79
CA ALA A 175 -12.55 4.31 12.56
C ALA A 175 -12.82 4.47 14.04
N HIS A 176 -11.93 3.89 14.84
CA HIS A 176 -11.87 4.11 16.27
C HIS A 176 -10.56 4.86 16.59
N THR A 177 -10.66 5.93 17.34
CA THR A 177 -9.55 6.81 17.69
C THR A 177 -9.28 6.75 19.18
N TYR A 178 -8.01 6.70 19.54
CA TYR A 178 -7.51 6.84 20.91
C TYR A 178 -6.49 7.97 20.95
N GLY A 179 -6.37 8.67 22.07
CA GLY A 179 -5.36 9.73 22.15
C GLY A 179 -5.47 10.63 23.37
N LEU A 180 -4.83 11.77 23.28
CA LEU A 180 -4.81 12.82 24.29
C LEU A 180 -5.13 14.15 23.61
N PRO A 181 -5.89 15.05 24.23
CA PRO A 181 -6.57 14.92 25.52
C PRO A 181 -7.85 14.07 25.49
N TYR A 182 -8.23 13.54 24.31
CA TYR A 182 -9.41 12.72 24.09
C TYR A 182 -9.05 11.24 24.24
N VAL A 183 -9.74 10.54 25.14
CA VAL A 183 -9.44 9.14 25.44
C VAL A 183 -9.89 8.22 24.31
N THR A 184 -11.06 8.48 23.75
CA THR A 184 -11.67 7.63 22.71
C THR A 184 -12.51 8.45 21.74
N GLY A 185 -12.69 7.93 20.53
CA GLY A 185 -13.55 8.52 19.51
C GLY A 185 -13.92 7.57 18.39
N LEU A 186 -14.92 7.98 17.63
CA LEU A 186 -15.39 7.29 16.43
C LEU A 186 -15.39 8.26 15.27
N GLY A 187 -15.16 7.74 14.06
CA GLY A 187 -15.17 8.57 12.87
C GLY A 187 -15.37 7.78 11.57
N ALA A 188 -15.57 8.54 10.50
CA ALA A 188 -15.57 8.06 9.13
C ALA A 188 -14.51 8.80 8.32
N TYR A 189 -13.70 8.05 7.58
CA TYR A 189 -12.54 8.55 6.85
C TYR A 189 -12.64 8.17 5.39
N TYR A 190 -12.62 9.17 4.52
CA TYR A 190 -12.61 8.98 3.07
C TYR A 190 -11.21 9.25 2.52
N PHE A 191 -10.61 8.24 1.90
CA PHE A 191 -9.28 8.32 1.31
C PHE A 191 -9.35 8.48 -0.21
N ASN A 192 -8.71 9.51 -0.70
CA ASN A 192 -8.43 9.69 -2.13
C ASN A 192 -6.91 9.51 -2.35
N ILE A 193 -6.44 9.59 -3.61
CA ILE A 193 -5.04 9.36 -4.01
C ILE A 193 -4.04 10.20 -3.19
N LYS A 194 -4.36 11.47 -2.94
CA LYS A 194 -3.49 12.41 -2.20
C LYS A 194 -4.15 13.06 -1.00
N SER A 195 -5.38 12.68 -0.67
CA SER A 195 -6.16 13.40 0.34
C SER A 195 -6.90 12.43 1.27
N ILE A 196 -7.05 12.86 2.51
CA ILE A 196 -7.87 12.20 3.52
C ILE A 196 -8.90 13.22 3.97
N TYR A 197 -10.17 12.87 3.87
CA TYR A 197 -11.29 13.63 4.42
C TYR A 197 -11.85 12.83 5.58
N TYR A 198 -12.23 13.49 6.65
CA TYR A 198 -12.80 12.76 7.77
C TYR A 198 -13.83 13.61 8.54
N ILE A 199 -14.72 12.90 9.21
CA ILE A 199 -15.57 13.39 10.27
C ILE A 199 -15.35 12.48 11.47
N GLU A 200 -15.18 13.06 12.64
CA GLU A 200 -14.98 12.31 13.87
C GLU A 200 -15.58 13.01 15.08
N SER A 201 -15.93 12.23 16.08
CA SER A 201 -16.26 12.69 17.41
C SER A 201 -15.38 11.98 18.42
N ASN A 202 -14.76 12.73 19.30
CA ASN A 202 -13.86 12.22 20.34
C ASN A 202 -14.31 12.74 21.70
N THR A 203 -14.08 11.96 22.74
CA THR A 203 -14.49 12.30 24.10
C THR A 203 -13.47 11.85 25.14
N SER A 204 -13.45 12.56 26.25
CA SER A 204 -12.73 12.21 27.47
C SER A 204 -13.60 12.55 28.68
N PHE A 205 -13.04 12.45 29.85
CA PHE A 205 -13.73 12.89 31.10
C PHE A 205 -13.90 14.41 31.20
N VAL A 206 -13.13 15.19 30.44
CA VAL A 206 -13.09 16.65 30.50
C VAL A 206 -13.59 17.29 29.21
N PHE A 207 -13.20 16.72 28.06
CA PHE A 207 -13.46 17.28 26.73
C PHE A 207 -14.31 16.35 25.89
N SER A 208 -15.18 16.93 25.07
CA SER A 208 -15.77 16.27 23.90
C SER A 208 -15.61 17.16 22.70
N GLU A 209 -15.43 16.58 21.51
CA GLU A 209 -15.31 17.31 20.26
C GLU A 209 -16.06 16.62 19.11
N ALA A 210 -16.44 17.39 18.13
CA ALA A 210 -16.88 16.91 16.83
C ALA A 210 -16.19 17.73 15.75
N ASN A 211 -15.51 17.05 14.80
CA ASN A 211 -14.66 17.68 13.78
C ASN A 211 -14.92 17.14 12.40
N ILE A 212 -14.72 18.02 11.42
CA ILE A 212 -14.47 17.67 10.03
C ILE A 212 -13.04 18.07 9.67
N GLY A 213 -12.33 17.22 8.94
CA GLY A 213 -10.93 17.49 8.65
C GLY A 213 -10.50 17.04 7.26
N TYR A 214 -9.40 17.63 6.85
CA TYR A 214 -8.75 17.39 5.58
C TYR A 214 -7.24 17.30 5.74
N ASN A 215 -6.63 16.25 5.16
CA ASN A 215 -5.19 16.07 5.10
C ASN A 215 -4.74 15.87 3.66
N TYR A 216 -3.64 16.50 3.29
CA TYR A 216 -3.00 16.38 1.99
C TYR A 216 -1.65 15.66 2.11
N ASN A 217 -1.41 14.66 1.25
CA ASN A 217 -0.16 13.91 1.24
C ASN A 217 0.98 14.73 0.64
N ILE A 218 1.97 15.06 1.45
CA ILE A 218 3.15 15.85 1.05
C ILE A 218 4.36 14.97 0.71
N TYR A 219 4.53 13.85 1.40
CA TYR A 219 5.68 12.97 1.15
C TYR A 219 5.40 11.55 1.67
N LYS A 220 5.54 10.53 0.79
CA LYS A 220 5.36 9.11 1.15
C LYS A 220 4.06 8.85 1.93
N ARG A 221 4.17 8.68 3.27
CA ARG A 221 3.07 8.38 4.21
C ARG A 221 2.73 9.57 5.11
N ILE A 222 3.39 10.71 4.89
CA ILE A 222 3.24 11.92 5.70
C ILE A 222 2.25 12.86 5.01
N ASN A 223 1.29 13.33 5.79
CA ASN A 223 0.31 14.31 5.33
C ASN A 223 0.31 15.52 6.26
N ILE A 224 -0.01 16.67 5.72
CA ILE A 224 -0.31 17.89 6.45
C ILE A 224 -1.78 18.22 6.28
N GLY A 225 -2.42 18.72 7.31
CA GLY A 225 -3.84 19.02 7.25
C GLY A 225 -4.32 19.98 8.29
N SER A 226 -5.63 20.16 8.27
CA SER A 226 -6.37 20.96 9.22
C SER A 226 -7.73 20.34 9.49
N ASN A 227 -8.31 20.67 10.61
CA ASN A 227 -9.71 20.38 10.90
C ASN A 227 -10.41 21.58 11.52
N SER A 228 -11.72 21.55 11.44
CA SER A 228 -12.62 22.53 12.05
C SER A 228 -13.74 21.77 12.74
N GLY A 229 -14.21 22.30 13.84
CA GLY A 229 -15.26 21.66 14.60
C GLY A 229 -15.65 22.43 15.84
N ILE A 230 -16.19 21.71 16.80
CA ILE A 230 -16.65 22.24 18.09
C ILE A 230 -16.03 21.44 19.22
N ILE A 231 -15.68 22.13 20.29
CA ILE A 231 -15.25 21.55 21.57
C ILE A 231 -16.31 21.84 22.61
N TYR A 232 -16.56 20.88 23.48
CA TYR A 232 -17.41 21.00 24.65
C TYR A 232 -16.62 20.63 25.91
N GLN A 233 -16.55 21.55 26.85
CA GLN A 233 -15.89 21.37 28.15
C GLN A 233 -16.87 21.80 29.25
N PRO A 234 -17.75 20.91 29.75
CA PRO A 234 -18.84 21.25 30.66
C PRO A 234 -18.38 21.80 31.99
N THR A 235 -17.16 21.52 32.41
CA THR A 235 -16.59 21.99 33.68
C THR A 235 -16.16 23.45 33.68
N VAL A 236 -15.98 24.06 32.50
CA VAL A 236 -15.47 25.42 32.32
C VAL A 236 -16.43 26.31 31.54
N HIS A 237 -17.10 25.74 30.54
CA HIS A 237 -17.98 26.47 29.66
C HIS A 237 -19.20 25.63 29.28
N GLU A 238 -20.41 26.11 29.58
CA GLU A 238 -21.67 25.39 29.28
C GLU A 238 -22.01 25.41 27.77
N SER A 239 -21.28 26.17 26.94
CA SER A 239 -21.52 26.29 25.50
C SER A 239 -20.52 25.55 24.65
N LEU A 240 -20.92 25.24 23.41
CA LEU A 240 -20.06 24.68 22.40
C LEU A 240 -19.09 25.75 21.85
N VAL A 241 -17.80 25.49 21.85
CA VAL A 241 -16.77 26.42 21.39
C VAL A 241 -16.27 25.98 20.02
N PRO A 242 -16.45 26.78 18.96
CA PRO A 242 -15.85 26.52 17.66
C PRO A 242 -14.32 26.48 17.74
N GLN A 243 -13.69 25.60 16.97
CA GLN A 243 -12.23 25.46 16.92
C GLN A 243 -11.72 25.26 15.50
N LEU A 244 -10.47 25.65 15.28
CA LEU A 244 -9.65 25.29 14.14
C LEU A 244 -8.42 24.52 14.62
N SER A 245 -7.87 23.64 13.79
CA SER A 245 -6.61 22.99 14.12
C SER A 245 -5.70 22.81 12.90
N THR A 246 -4.43 22.64 13.19
CA THR A 246 -3.44 22.17 12.23
C THR A 246 -2.90 20.83 12.68
N GLU A 247 -2.62 19.95 11.72
CA GLU A 247 -2.12 18.61 12.06
C GLU A 247 -1.12 18.06 11.04
N LEU A 248 -0.23 17.21 11.54
CA LEU A 248 0.56 16.28 10.77
C LEU A 248 0.02 14.87 10.98
N SER A 249 -0.03 14.09 9.91
CA SER A 249 -0.45 12.69 10.03
C SER A 249 0.46 11.73 9.29
N TYR A 250 0.58 10.52 9.84
CA TYR A 250 1.33 9.42 9.26
C TYR A 250 0.42 8.19 9.13
N LYS A 251 0.28 7.67 7.90
CA LYS A 251 -0.58 6.49 7.63
C LYS A 251 0.26 5.27 7.29
N LYS A 252 0.05 4.17 8.00
CA LYS A 252 0.61 2.84 7.69
C LYS A 252 -0.49 1.79 7.82
N ASN A 253 -0.81 1.12 6.71
CA ASN A 253 -1.90 0.13 6.65
C ASN A 253 -3.24 0.69 7.18
N THR A 254 -3.78 0.07 8.24
CA THR A 254 -5.01 0.45 8.92
C THR A 254 -4.81 1.45 10.06
N ILE A 255 -3.58 1.89 10.30
CA ILE A 255 -3.25 2.81 11.39
C ILE A 255 -2.95 4.20 10.82
N LEU A 256 -3.58 5.23 11.41
CA LEU A 256 -3.31 6.63 11.15
C LEU A 256 -2.93 7.30 12.48
N VAL A 257 -1.72 7.84 12.55
CA VAL A 257 -1.22 8.63 13.69
C VAL A 257 -1.35 10.09 13.32
N ARG A 258 -1.89 10.91 14.22
CA ARG A 258 -2.07 12.35 14.04
C ARG A 258 -1.55 13.11 15.25
N VAL A 259 -0.82 14.18 14.99
CA VAL A 259 -0.38 15.14 16.00
C VAL A 259 -0.73 16.53 15.53
N GLY A 260 -1.23 17.37 16.43
CA GLY A 260 -1.67 18.69 16.05
C GLY A 260 -1.92 19.60 17.25
N VAL A 261 -2.38 20.80 16.93
CA VAL A 261 -2.78 21.80 17.92
C VAL A 261 -4.13 22.35 17.52
N GLN A 262 -5.06 22.39 18.47
CA GLN A 262 -6.38 23.01 18.34
C GLN A 262 -6.33 24.44 18.89
N PHE A 263 -7.01 25.32 18.22
CA PHE A 263 -7.15 26.72 18.55
C PHE A 263 -8.65 27.01 18.74
N PRO A 264 -9.15 27.00 19.98
CA PRO A 264 -10.51 27.47 20.28
C PRO A 264 -10.68 28.92 19.84
N LEU A 265 -11.82 29.27 19.25
CA LEU A 265 -12.09 30.60 18.71
C LEU A 265 -12.66 31.57 19.76
N TYR A 266 -13.05 31.06 20.94
CA TYR A 266 -13.48 31.84 22.08
C TYR A 266 -12.68 31.45 23.33
N GLU A 267 -12.73 32.28 24.35
CA GLU A 267 -12.00 32.03 25.60
C GLU A 267 -12.39 30.70 26.23
N MET A 268 -11.39 29.86 26.36
CA MET A 268 -11.40 28.61 27.12
C MET A 268 -10.25 28.65 28.13
N GLU A 269 -10.20 27.67 29.03
CA GLU A 269 -9.09 27.52 29.97
C GLU A 269 -7.73 27.48 29.26
N TYR A 270 -7.71 26.92 28.05
CA TYR A 270 -6.50 26.79 27.20
C TYR A 270 -6.76 27.41 25.84
N MET A 271 -5.93 28.38 25.47
CA MET A 271 -5.92 28.98 24.12
C MET A 271 -5.38 28.05 23.02
N GLN A 272 -4.60 27.06 23.42
CA GLN A 272 -3.98 26.07 22.54
C GLN A 272 -4.03 24.69 23.21
N ILE A 273 -4.61 23.72 22.52
CA ILE A 273 -4.75 22.35 23.01
C ILE A 273 -3.98 21.41 22.09
N PRO A 274 -2.75 21.03 22.46
CA PRO A 274 -2.01 20.02 21.69
C PRO A 274 -2.71 18.67 21.81
N TYR A 275 -2.70 17.90 20.72
CA TYR A 275 -3.27 16.56 20.71
C TYR A 275 -2.39 15.54 20.02
N PHE A 276 -2.52 14.30 20.46
CA PHE A 276 -2.03 13.11 19.81
C PHE A 276 -3.19 12.13 19.62
N LYS A 277 -3.38 11.62 18.39
CA LYS A 277 -4.46 10.69 18.07
C LYS A 277 -3.91 9.47 17.31
N LEU A 278 -4.25 8.29 17.80
CA LEU A 278 -4.03 7.01 17.14
C LEU A 278 -5.36 6.49 16.62
N THR A 279 -5.55 6.50 15.32
CA THR A 279 -6.80 6.10 14.66
C THR A 279 -6.62 4.74 14.00
N TYR A 280 -7.48 3.80 14.35
CA TYR A 280 -7.57 2.46 13.76
C TYR A 280 -8.72 2.42 12.74
N LEU A 281 -8.38 2.19 11.46
CA LEU A 281 -9.34 2.12 10.37
C LEU A 281 -9.94 0.72 10.29
N ILE A 282 -11.26 0.64 10.37
CA ILE A 282 -12.03 -0.61 10.38
C ILE A 282 -12.56 -0.87 8.98
N ASP A 283 -12.37 -2.11 8.49
CA ASP A 283 -12.81 -2.58 7.18
C ASP A 283 -14.31 -2.92 7.14
#